data_ce93e022b211e4c05055f37ecf8af0dd
#
_entry.id   ce93e022b211e4c05055f37ecf8af0dd
#
_cell.length_a   1.000
_cell.length_b   1.000
_cell.length_c   1.000
_cell.angle_alpha   90.00
_cell.angle_beta   90.00
_cell.angle_gamma   90.00
#
_symmetry.space_group_name_H-M   'P 1'
#
loop_
_entity.id
_entity.type
_entity.pdbx_description
1 polymer ?
#
loop_
_entity_poly.entity_id
_entity_poly.type
_entity_poly.pdbx_seq_one_letter_code
_entity_poly.pdbx_strand_id
1 'polypeptide(L)'
;AEMVRNKIRAYDPVPGAKARLNNTEVKLFGACDIVQSDDNRGYKPGTIISIDKSKGGLIVCGKDALWIKYIQFPGKSKIWFSDAKNGGLVREGMYLEKIE
;
A
#
# COMPACT_ATOMS: atom_id res chain seq x y z
N ALA A 1 -4.53 5.32 -9.83
CA ALA A 1 -3.61 5.60 -8.69
C ALA A 1 -3.84 6.98 -8.08
N GLU A 2 -4.13 7.96 -8.91
CA GLU A 2 -4.36 9.32 -8.40
C GLU A 2 -5.52 9.37 -7.40
N MET A 3 -6.62 8.73 -7.71
CA MET A 3 -7.76 8.65 -6.80
C MET A 3 -7.40 7.95 -5.50
N VAL A 4 -6.66 6.85 -5.58
CA VAL A 4 -6.21 6.11 -4.40
C VAL A 4 -5.25 6.97 -3.59
N ARG A 5 -4.28 7.63 -4.25
CA ARG A 5 -3.33 8.52 -3.57
C ARG A 5 -4.06 9.64 -2.83
N ASN A 6 -5.02 10.28 -3.49
CA ASN A 6 -5.78 11.37 -2.87
C ASN A 6 -6.60 10.89 -1.68
N LYS A 7 -7.17 9.69 -1.79
CA LYS A 7 -7.93 9.08 -0.69
C LYS A 7 -7.03 8.81 0.52
N ILE A 8 -5.85 8.25 0.30
CA ILE A 8 -4.89 7.99 1.38
C ILE A 8 -4.45 9.31 2.03
N ARG A 9 -4.13 10.31 1.23
CA ARG A 9 -3.72 11.63 1.73
C ARG A 9 -4.83 12.33 2.50
N ALA A 10 -6.08 12.18 2.08
CA ALA A 10 -7.21 12.83 2.74
C ALA A 10 -7.41 12.32 4.17
N TYR A 11 -7.11 11.05 4.41
CA TYR A 11 -7.26 10.43 5.73
C TYR A 11 -5.96 10.37 6.54
N ASP A 12 -4.83 10.77 5.95
CA ASP A 12 -3.54 10.77 6.62
C ASP A 12 -3.40 12.06 7.44
N PRO A 13 -2.96 12.02 8.71
CA PRO A 13 -2.56 10.82 9.45
C PRO A 13 -3.70 10.10 10.19
N VAL A 14 -4.86 10.71 10.34
CA VAL A 14 -5.96 10.15 11.11
C VAL A 14 -7.26 10.32 10.34
N PRO A 15 -8.08 9.28 10.18
CA PRO A 15 -7.96 7.92 10.74
C PRO A 15 -7.06 6.98 9.93
N GLY A 16 -6.54 7.41 8.79
CA GLY A 16 -5.80 6.59 7.84
C GLY A 16 -6.72 5.87 6.87
N ALA A 17 -6.28 5.69 5.63
CA ALA A 17 -7.05 4.94 4.64
C ALA A 17 -7.03 3.46 4.98
N LYS A 18 -8.18 2.81 4.87
CA LYS A 18 -8.33 1.41 5.25
C LYS A 18 -8.21 0.49 4.05
N ALA A 19 -7.64 -0.69 4.27
CA ALA A 19 -7.57 -1.75 3.29
C ALA A 19 -7.62 -3.10 3.99
N ARG A 20 -7.82 -4.17 3.24
CA ARG A 20 -7.75 -5.52 3.77
C ARG A 20 -6.55 -6.26 3.20
N LEU A 21 -5.79 -6.88 4.09
CA LEU A 21 -4.67 -7.74 3.74
C LEU A 21 -4.89 -9.08 4.43
N ASN A 22 -5.16 -10.14 3.64
CA ASN A 22 -5.44 -11.49 4.17
C ASN A 22 -6.50 -11.49 5.28
N ASN A 23 -7.64 -10.84 5.02
CA ASN A 23 -8.76 -10.71 5.95
C ASN A 23 -8.46 -9.86 7.20
N THR A 24 -7.34 -9.17 7.21
CA THR A 24 -6.96 -8.27 8.30
C THR A 24 -7.11 -6.83 7.83
N GLU A 25 -7.84 -6.01 8.58
CA GLU A 25 -7.96 -4.59 8.28
C GLU A 25 -6.64 -3.88 8.62
N VAL A 26 -6.08 -3.18 7.66
CA VAL A 26 -4.87 -2.39 7.84
C VAL A 26 -5.13 -0.96 7.44
N LYS A 27 -4.29 -0.03 7.89
CA LYS A 27 -4.34 1.38 7.49
C LYS A 27 -3.10 1.73 6.69
N LEU A 28 -3.28 2.62 5.73
CA LEU A 28 -2.22 3.04 4.81
C LEU A 28 -1.95 4.53 4.97
N PHE A 29 -0.67 4.90 4.97
CA PHE A 29 -0.23 6.28 5.14
C PHE A 29 0.93 6.60 4.22
N GLY A 30 1.12 7.88 3.94
CA GLY A 30 2.29 8.34 3.20
C GLY A 30 2.28 7.93 1.74
N ALA A 31 1.15 8.08 1.07
CA ALA A 31 1.09 7.90 -0.38
C ALA A 31 1.92 8.97 -1.07
N CYS A 32 2.79 8.58 -1.97
CA CYS A 32 3.70 9.52 -2.62
C CYS A 32 3.65 9.42 -4.14
N ASP A 33 4.63 8.78 -4.77
CA ASP A 33 4.81 8.85 -6.21
C ASP A 33 3.94 7.85 -6.96
N ILE A 34 3.35 8.30 -8.04
CA ILE A 34 2.62 7.44 -8.99
C ILE A 34 3.61 6.99 -10.06
N VAL A 35 3.68 5.68 -10.28
CA VAL A 35 4.50 5.08 -11.34
C VAL A 35 3.58 4.61 -12.45
N GLN A 36 3.67 5.24 -13.61
CA GLN A 36 2.95 4.79 -14.79
C GLN A 36 3.75 3.71 -15.49
N SER A 37 3.14 2.54 -15.65
CA SER A 37 3.83 1.40 -16.25
C SER A 37 2.83 0.48 -16.93
N ASP A 38 3.17 0.06 -18.14
CA ASP A 38 2.42 -0.97 -18.84
C ASP A 38 2.72 -2.38 -18.31
N ASP A 39 3.71 -2.50 -17.44
CA ASP A 39 4.14 -3.78 -16.86
C ASP A 39 3.20 -4.29 -15.76
N ASN A 40 2.15 -3.53 -15.45
CA ASN A 40 1.17 -3.94 -14.44
C ASN A 40 0.14 -4.94 -14.97
N ARG A 41 0.25 -5.34 -16.23
CA ARG A 41 -0.66 -6.32 -16.83
C ARG A 41 -0.53 -7.66 -16.13
N GLY A 42 -1.67 -8.25 -15.77
CA GLY A 42 -1.71 -9.55 -15.11
C GLY A 42 -1.70 -9.47 -13.58
N TYR A 43 -1.44 -8.30 -13.01
CA TYR A 43 -1.56 -8.12 -11.57
C TYR A 43 -2.95 -7.62 -11.21
N LYS A 44 -3.51 -8.16 -10.13
CA LYS A 44 -4.76 -7.63 -9.57
C LYS A 44 -4.51 -6.23 -9.01
N PRO A 45 -5.49 -5.31 -9.14
CA PRO A 45 -5.41 -4.05 -8.40
C PRO A 45 -5.23 -4.32 -6.90
N GLY A 46 -4.29 -3.61 -6.29
CA GLY A 46 -3.93 -3.80 -4.89
C GLY A 46 -2.73 -4.70 -4.66
N THR A 47 -2.19 -5.35 -5.69
CA THR A 47 -1.03 -6.23 -5.54
C THR A 47 0.22 -5.42 -5.17
N ILE A 48 0.95 -5.92 -4.18
CA ILE A 48 2.25 -5.36 -3.78
C ILE A 48 3.30 -5.99 -4.70
N ILE A 49 3.83 -5.20 -5.63
CA ILE A 49 4.77 -5.72 -6.64
C ILE A 49 6.23 -5.46 -6.27
N SER A 50 6.49 -4.53 -5.36
CA SER A 50 7.85 -4.24 -4.92
C SER A 50 7.82 -3.60 -3.55
N ILE A 51 8.86 -3.81 -2.76
CA ILE A 51 9.03 -3.14 -1.46
C ILE A 51 10.45 -2.60 -1.38
N ASP A 52 10.56 -1.29 -1.17
CA ASP A 52 11.82 -0.56 -1.14
C ASP A 52 12.00 0.09 0.23
N LYS A 53 13.23 0.13 0.72
CA LYS A 53 13.53 0.68 2.05
C LYS A 53 13.15 2.15 2.19
N SER A 54 13.28 2.93 1.14
CA SER A 54 13.05 4.38 1.20
C SER A 54 11.74 4.80 0.57
N LYS A 55 11.20 4.05 -0.37
CA LYS A 55 9.98 4.41 -1.10
C LYS A 55 8.72 3.77 -0.53
N GLY A 56 8.84 2.63 0.12
CA GLY A 56 7.73 1.90 0.69
C GLY A 56 7.29 0.71 -0.15
N GLY A 57 5.99 0.45 -0.20
CA GLY A 57 5.42 -0.61 -1.01
C GLY A 57 4.83 -0.05 -2.30
N LEU A 58 5.12 -0.67 -3.41
CA LEU A 58 4.56 -0.31 -4.72
C LEU A 58 3.31 -1.14 -4.96
N ILE A 59 2.16 -0.47 -5.01
CA ILE A 59 0.84 -1.10 -5.07
C ILE A 59 0.23 -0.83 -6.44
N VAL A 60 -0.23 -1.87 -7.10
CA VAL A 60 -0.90 -1.75 -8.41
C VAL A 60 -2.27 -1.10 -8.23
N CYS A 61 -2.56 -0.11 -9.05
CA CYS A 61 -3.83 0.63 -9.04
C CYS A 61 -4.39 0.75 -10.45
N GLY A 62 -4.85 -0.37 -11.01
CA GLY A 62 -5.31 -0.38 -12.41
C GLY A 62 -4.16 -0.28 -13.39
N LYS A 63 -4.08 0.84 -14.14
CA LYS A 63 -3.05 1.05 -15.17
C LYS A 63 -1.70 1.47 -14.60
N ASP A 64 -1.68 2.02 -13.41
CA ASP A 64 -0.49 2.57 -12.80
C ASP A 64 -0.26 1.94 -11.44
N ALA A 65 0.76 2.39 -10.73
CA ALA A 65 1.10 1.91 -9.41
C ALA A 65 1.45 3.09 -8.51
N LEU A 66 1.33 2.89 -7.21
CA LEU A 66 1.50 3.94 -6.22
C LEU A 66 2.44 3.47 -5.13
N TRP A 67 3.43 4.30 -4.78
CA TRP A 67 4.28 4.07 -3.62
C TRP A 67 3.57 4.53 -2.36
N ILE A 68 3.48 3.64 -1.37
CA ILE A 68 2.89 3.90 -0.06
C ILE A 68 3.94 3.59 1.00
N LYS A 69 4.28 4.58 1.82
CA LYS A 69 5.41 4.46 2.76
C LYS A 69 5.10 3.62 3.98
N TYR A 70 3.92 3.79 4.57
CA TYR A 70 3.63 3.23 5.89
C TYR A 70 2.38 2.36 5.87
N ILE A 71 2.39 1.36 6.74
CA ILE A 71 1.24 0.48 6.98
C ILE A 71 1.07 0.31 8.50
N GLN A 72 -0.17 0.20 8.94
CA GLN A 72 -0.49 -0.02 10.35
C GLN A 72 -1.42 -1.22 10.47
N PHE A 73 -0.99 -2.21 11.26
CA PHE A 73 -1.80 -3.38 11.59
C PHE A 73 -2.62 -3.11 12.84
N PRO A 74 -3.73 -3.84 13.06
CA PRO A 74 -4.59 -3.63 14.23
C PRO A 74 -3.81 -3.75 15.54
N GLY A 75 -4.00 -2.78 16.43
CA GLY A 75 -3.37 -2.78 17.74
C GLY A 75 -1.88 -2.48 17.74
N LYS A 76 -1.32 -2.08 16.60
CA LYS A 76 0.12 -1.82 16.46
C LYS A 76 0.36 -0.42 15.94
N SER A 77 1.61 0.04 16.09
CA SER A 77 2.02 1.34 15.58
C SER A 77 2.21 1.31 14.07
N LYS A 78 2.14 2.48 13.47
CA LYS A 78 2.45 2.68 12.06
C LYS A 78 3.93 2.36 11.82
N ILE A 79 4.22 1.54 10.80
CA ILE A 79 5.60 1.14 10.46
C ILE A 79 5.83 1.31 8.97
N TRP A 80 7.11 1.36 8.57
CA TRP A 80 7.49 1.35 7.17
C TRP A 80 7.11 0.01 6.52
N PHE A 81 6.79 0.04 5.22
CA PHE A 81 6.56 -1.20 4.47
C PHE A 81 7.76 -2.15 4.53
N SER A 82 8.97 -1.61 4.46
CA SER A 82 10.18 -2.42 4.55
C SER A 82 10.30 -3.12 5.91
N ASP A 83 9.92 -2.46 7.00
CA ASP A 83 9.90 -3.06 8.32
C ASP A 83 8.84 -4.16 8.43
N ALA A 84 7.68 -3.95 7.82
CA ALA A 84 6.64 -4.97 7.77
C ALA A 84 7.11 -6.20 6.99
N LYS A 85 7.85 -6.01 5.90
CA LYS A 85 8.44 -7.11 5.13
C LYS A 85 9.46 -7.87 5.99
N ASN A 86 10.34 -7.17 6.68
CA ASN A 86 11.36 -7.78 7.53
C ASN A 86 10.72 -8.57 8.68
N GLY A 87 9.59 -8.12 9.19
CA GLY A 87 8.83 -8.82 10.21
C GLY A 87 7.96 -9.95 9.72
N GLY A 88 7.93 -10.19 8.41
CA GLY A 88 7.12 -11.25 7.82
C GLY A 88 5.62 -10.92 7.70
N LEU A 89 5.25 -9.67 7.92
CA LEU A 89 3.83 -9.23 7.87
C LEU A 89 3.34 -8.99 6.45
N VAL A 90 4.23 -8.52 5.58
CA VAL A 90 3.92 -8.30 4.15
C VAL A 90 5.04 -8.85 3.29
N ARG A 91 4.72 -9.13 2.03
CA ARG A 91 5.71 -9.54 1.03
C ARG A 91 5.17 -9.25 -0.36
N GLU A 92 6.06 -9.22 -1.33
CA GLU A 92 5.67 -9.06 -2.73
C GLU A 92 4.76 -10.21 -3.14
N GLY A 93 3.74 -9.89 -3.93
CA GLY A 93 2.75 -10.86 -4.36
C GLY A 93 1.48 -10.86 -3.54
N MET A 94 1.52 -10.37 -2.31
CA MET A 94 0.29 -10.16 -1.53
C MET A 94 -0.49 -8.99 -2.11
N TYR A 95 -1.79 -8.94 -1.87
CA TYR A 95 -2.61 -7.85 -2.38
C TYR A 95 -3.51 -7.25 -1.32
N LEU A 96 -3.74 -5.95 -1.46
CA LEU A 96 -4.64 -5.17 -0.61
C LEU A 96 -6.00 -5.09 -1.28
N GLU A 97 -7.05 -5.32 -0.52
CA GLU A 97 -8.42 -5.24 -1.01
C GLU A 97 -9.12 -4.04 -0.39
N LYS A 98 -10.08 -3.48 -1.12
CA LYS A 98 -11.01 -2.45 -0.61
C LYS A 98 -10.29 -1.26 0.01
N ILE A 99 -9.38 -0.65 -0.73
CA ILE A 99 -8.71 0.57 -0.27
C ILE A 99 -9.74 1.70 -0.22
N GLU A 100 -9.99 2.20 0.97
CA GLU A 100 -10.99 3.25 1.22
C GLU A 100 -10.39 4.46 1.89
#